data_59a714a5204910bdcbc6a7e8352f7fbe
#
_entry.id   59a714a5204910bdcbc6a7e8352f7fbe
#
_cell.length_a   1.000
_cell.length_b   1.000
_cell.length_c   1.000
_cell.angle_alpha   90.00
_cell.angle_beta   90.00
_cell.angle_gamma   90.00
#
_symmetry.space_group_name_H-M   'P 1'
#
loop_
_entity.id
_entity.type
_entity.pdbx_description
1 polymer ?
#
loop_
_entity_poly.entity_id
_entity_poly.type
_entity_poly.pdbx_seq_one_letter_code
_entity_poly.pdbx_strand_id
1 'polypeptide(L)'
;MNDNRWVDGRIAALDDGSDWQPDASLARVRLRDFDRRARTRRRWAWVTAAAACLGLLAFLQPRACANPRGCFQAAQQPAKAVAANSAPPAPAVSPTAKPQAAAPAPKTAPAPNYKESGSAEAPITCEIYSDYECPSCAAFFRDTLPLLVAGYVQTGKVKLLHRDFPLPQHPYAKLAARYANAAGQAGQYDLAVNRLFETQSLWSVNGEIDMQLASILSPTVMRNVRDMVERDKRLDDAVAADQAMGANDRLHATPTLVIVWKGNRQTVSPIPSYTLLKSYLDDLLGRQ
;
A
#
# COMPACT_ATOMS: atom_id res chain seq x y z
N MET A 1 22.64 6.88 7.25
CA MET A 1 22.84 6.48 5.85
C MET A 1 21.49 5.96 5.38
N ASN A 2 20.74 6.79 4.64
CA ASN A 2 19.46 6.35 4.06
C ASN A 2 19.80 5.45 2.86
N ASP A 3 19.43 4.20 2.98
CA ASP A 3 19.67 3.20 1.93
C ASP A 3 18.54 3.27 0.89
N ASN A 4 18.71 4.18 -0.09
CA ASN A 4 17.76 4.37 -1.19
C ASN A 4 17.95 3.34 -2.32
N ARG A 5 18.35 2.10 -2.00
CA ARG A 5 18.68 1.04 -2.98
C ARG A 5 17.62 0.79 -4.05
N TRP A 6 16.36 1.06 -3.75
CA TRP A 6 15.30 0.89 -4.74
C TRP A 6 15.29 1.99 -5.81
N VAL A 7 15.67 3.22 -5.41
CA VAL A 7 15.82 4.35 -6.34
C VAL A 7 17.01 4.08 -7.26
N ASP A 8 18.13 3.64 -6.67
CA ASP A 8 19.35 3.33 -7.41
C ASP A 8 19.12 2.19 -8.42
N GLY A 9 18.35 1.16 -8.07
CA GLY A 9 17.97 0.08 -8.97
C GLY A 9 17.06 0.52 -10.13
N ARG A 10 16.21 1.51 -9.93
CA ARG A 10 15.36 2.06 -11.00
C ARG A 10 16.08 3.09 -11.88
N ILE A 11 16.96 3.87 -11.28
CA ILE A 11 17.82 4.82 -12.05
C ILE A 11 18.82 4.04 -12.90
N ALA A 12 19.45 2.98 -12.37
CA ALA A 12 20.30 2.11 -13.14
C ALA A 12 19.58 1.45 -14.34
N ALA A 13 18.29 1.21 -14.23
CA ALA A 13 17.47 0.70 -15.34
C ALA A 13 17.08 1.78 -16.37
N LEU A 14 17.29 3.08 -16.05
CA LEU A 14 17.06 4.21 -16.96
C LEU A 14 18.36 4.69 -17.62
N ASP A 15 19.53 4.28 -17.08
CA ASP A 15 20.85 4.76 -17.48
C ASP A 15 21.56 3.76 -18.43
N ASP A 16 20.80 3.12 -19.31
CA ASP A 16 21.36 2.18 -20.31
C ASP A 16 22.00 2.88 -21.54
N GLY A 17 22.23 4.20 -21.45
CA GLY A 17 22.98 4.95 -22.46
C GLY A 17 22.32 5.02 -23.85
N SER A 18 21.07 4.59 -23.98
CA SER A 18 20.31 4.73 -25.21
C SER A 18 19.63 6.10 -25.25
N ASP A 19 19.90 6.90 -26.25
CA ASP A 19 19.10 8.07 -26.63
C ASP A 19 17.64 7.62 -26.73
N TRP A 20 16.85 7.88 -25.70
CA TRP A 20 15.45 7.51 -25.62
C TRP A 20 14.64 8.29 -26.67
N GLN A 21 14.56 7.75 -27.85
CA GLN A 21 13.59 8.14 -28.87
C GLN A 21 12.33 7.30 -28.63
N PRO A 22 11.16 7.91 -28.38
CA PRO A 22 9.91 7.15 -28.24
C PRO A 22 9.62 6.46 -29.57
N ASP A 23 9.92 5.15 -29.64
CA ASP A 23 9.61 4.36 -30.82
C ASP A 23 8.09 4.18 -30.90
N ALA A 24 7.48 5.04 -31.75
CA ALA A 24 6.05 4.99 -32.03
C ALA A 24 5.60 3.63 -32.62
N SER A 25 6.54 2.79 -33.08
CA SER A 25 6.27 1.44 -33.56
C SER A 25 6.05 0.47 -32.39
N LEU A 26 6.85 0.55 -31.32
CA LEU A 26 6.69 -0.24 -30.10
C LEU A 26 5.43 0.14 -29.34
N ALA A 27 5.07 1.42 -29.29
CA ALA A 27 3.82 1.87 -28.70
C ALA A 27 2.60 1.29 -29.43
N ARG A 28 2.64 1.26 -30.77
CA ARG A 28 1.59 0.65 -31.60
C ARG A 28 1.51 -0.88 -31.45
N VAL A 29 2.62 -1.56 -31.29
CA VAL A 29 2.66 -3.01 -31.05
C VAL A 29 2.05 -3.32 -29.67
N ARG A 30 2.43 -2.60 -28.61
CA ARG A 30 1.88 -2.77 -27.27
C ARG A 30 0.36 -2.48 -27.20
N LEU A 31 -0.12 -1.45 -27.92
CA LEU A 31 -1.56 -1.16 -28.03
C LEU A 31 -2.31 -2.30 -28.75
N ARG A 32 -1.75 -2.87 -29.82
CA ARG A 32 -2.34 -4.01 -30.52
C ARG A 32 -2.39 -5.28 -29.68
N ASP A 33 -1.34 -5.55 -28.89
CA ASP A 33 -1.33 -6.69 -27.98
C ASP A 33 -2.28 -6.53 -26.80
N PHE A 34 -2.41 -5.31 -26.26
CA PHE A 34 -3.41 -4.99 -25.25
C PHE A 34 -4.83 -5.21 -25.79
N ASP A 35 -5.11 -4.72 -26.99
CA ASP A 35 -6.43 -4.85 -27.65
C ASP A 35 -6.73 -6.32 -28.04
N ARG A 36 -5.71 -7.10 -28.39
CA ARG A 36 -5.83 -8.55 -28.65
C ARG A 36 -6.15 -9.32 -27.36
N ARG A 37 -5.50 -9.01 -26.24
CA ARG A 37 -5.77 -9.63 -24.93
C ARG A 37 -7.14 -9.26 -24.38
N ALA A 38 -7.60 -8.02 -24.58
CA ALA A 38 -8.93 -7.57 -24.21
C ALA A 38 -10.03 -8.29 -25.02
N ARG A 39 -9.81 -8.51 -26.33
CA ARG A 39 -10.73 -9.27 -27.19
C ARG A 39 -10.78 -10.76 -26.85
N THR A 40 -9.66 -11.38 -26.51
CA THR A 40 -9.64 -12.77 -26.05
C THR A 40 -10.36 -12.94 -24.72
N ARG A 41 -10.14 -12.06 -23.75
CA ARG A 41 -10.86 -12.09 -22.44
C ARG A 41 -12.38 -11.92 -22.62
N ARG A 42 -12.83 -11.02 -23.50
CA ARG A 42 -14.28 -10.88 -23.81
C ARG A 42 -14.85 -12.15 -24.46
N ARG A 43 -14.13 -12.80 -25.39
CA ARG A 43 -14.55 -14.06 -26.00
C ARG A 43 -14.69 -15.20 -24.95
N TRP A 44 -13.71 -15.35 -24.07
CA TRP A 44 -13.77 -16.32 -22.99
C TRP A 44 -14.90 -16.05 -21.99
N ALA A 45 -15.18 -14.77 -21.67
CA ALA A 45 -16.30 -14.41 -20.80
C ALA A 45 -17.66 -14.79 -21.41
N TRP A 46 -17.83 -14.64 -22.73
CA TRP A 46 -19.05 -15.10 -23.43
C TRP A 46 -19.17 -16.61 -23.48
N VAL A 47 -18.07 -17.35 -23.67
CA VAL A 47 -18.06 -18.82 -23.67
C VAL A 47 -18.41 -19.37 -22.30
N THR A 48 -17.87 -18.80 -21.21
CA THR A 48 -18.21 -19.22 -19.85
C THR A 48 -19.65 -18.89 -19.47
N ALA A 49 -20.16 -17.71 -19.88
CA ALA A 49 -21.57 -17.35 -19.68
C ALA A 49 -22.54 -18.31 -20.41
N ALA A 50 -22.23 -18.65 -21.67
CA ALA A 50 -23.04 -19.62 -22.44
C ALA A 50 -23.02 -21.02 -21.82
N ALA A 51 -21.87 -21.50 -21.34
CA ALA A 51 -21.75 -22.77 -20.66
C ALA A 51 -22.53 -22.81 -19.34
N ALA A 52 -22.52 -21.70 -18.56
CA ALA A 52 -23.29 -21.58 -17.33
C ALA A 52 -24.82 -21.62 -17.61
N CYS A 53 -25.30 -20.94 -18.68
CA CYS A 53 -26.70 -20.99 -19.08
C CYS A 53 -27.14 -22.39 -19.51
N LEU A 54 -26.30 -23.14 -20.24
CA LEU A 54 -26.61 -24.51 -20.64
C LEU A 54 -26.62 -25.46 -19.43
N GLY A 55 -25.74 -25.25 -18.45
CA GLY A 55 -25.74 -26.00 -17.19
C GLY A 55 -26.98 -25.76 -16.35
N LEU A 56 -27.49 -24.51 -16.28
CA LEU A 56 -28.71 -24.18 -15.56
C LEU A 56 -29.95 -24.81 -16.22
N LEU A 57 -30.03 -24.86 -17.56
CA LEU A 57 -31.12 -25.49 -18.29
C LEU A 57 -31.14 -27.00 -18.09
N ALA A 58 -29.98 -27.66 -17.92
CA ALA A 58 -29.89 -29.08 -17.60
C ALA A 58 -30.33 -29.40 -16.15
N PHE A 59 -30.22 -28.43 -15.23
CA PHE A 59 -30.61 -28.60 -13.83
C PHE A 59 -32.10 -28.37 -13.57
N LEU A 60 -32.82 -27.72 -14.51
CA LEU A 60 -34.25 -27.40 -14.43
C LEU A 60 -35.16 -28.47 -15.01
N GLN A 61 -34.62 -29.62 -15.41
CA GLN A 61 -35.49 -30.75 -15.84
C GLN A 61 -36.12 -31.39 -14.61
N PRO A 62 -37.46 -31.50 -14.54
CA PRO A 62 -38.15 -32.15 -13.45
C PRO A 62 -37.82 -33.65 -13.48
N ARG A 63 -37.01 -34.10 -12.52
CA ARG A 63 -36.84 -35.51 -12.24
C ARG A 63 -38.16 -36.04 -11.68
N ALA A 64 -38.87 -36.78 -12.47
CA ALA A 64 -40.03 -37.52 -12.02
C ALA A 64 -39.61 -38.48 -10.88
N CYS A 65 -40.13 -38.23 -9.69
CA CYS A 65 -39.96 -39.10 -8.53
C CYS A 65 -40.71 -40.39 -8.75
N ALA A 66 -39.99 -41.46 -9.12
CA ALA A 66 -40.50 -42.80 -9.05
C ALA A 66 -39.87 -43.47 -7.80
N ASN A 67 -40.44 -43.20 -6.63
CA ASN A 67 -40.62 -44.22 -5.55
C ASN A 67 -41.17 -43.58 -4.24
N PRO A 68 -42.36 -43.95 -3.79
CA PRO A 68 -42.95 -43.41 -2.57
C PRO A 68 -42.77 -44.35 -1.38
N ARG A 69 -41.55 -44.61 -0.95
CA ARG A 69 -41.31 -45.28 0.35
C ARG A 69 -39.87 -44.95 0.81
N GLY A 70 -39.75 -44.02 1.77
CA GLY A 70 -38.46 -43.77 2.42
C GLY A 70 -38.21 -42.39 2.95
N CYS A 71 -39.20 -41.70 3.47
CA CYS A 71 -38.99 -40.54 4.30
C CYS A 71 -39.52 -40.82 5.70
N PHE A 72 -38.67 -41.20 6.62
CA PHE A 72 -38.81 -40.95 8.07
C PHE A 72 -37.74 -41.75 8.80
N GLN A 73 -36.70 -41.08 9.26
CA GLN A 73 -36.12 -41.38 10.59
C GLN A 73 -35.07 -40.28 10.91
N ALA A 74 -35.51 -39.33 11.70
CA ALA A 74 -34.64 -38.49 12.48
C ALA A 74 -34.15 -39.30 13.68
N ALA A 75 -32.85 -39.45 13.85
CA ALA A 75 -32.26 -40.00 15.06
C ALA A 75 -31.54 -38.91 15.82
N GLN A 76 -32.11 -38.54 16.94
CA GLN A 76 -31.53 -37.81 18.05
C GLN A 76 -30.39 -38.63 18.64
N GLN A 77 -29.25 -37.99 18.93
CA GLN A 77 -28.27 -38.54 19.87
C GLN A 77 -27.88 -37.47 20.89
N PRO A 78 -27.75 -37.85 22.16
CA PRO A 78 -27.60 -36.90 23.27
C PRO A 78 -26.16 -36.52 23.57
N ALA A 79 -25.98 -35.32 24.11
CA ALA A 79 -24.75 -34.78 24.65
C ALA A 79 -24.23 -35.64 25.83
N LYS A 80 -22.95 -35.97 25.82
CA LYS A 80 -22.22 -36.44 27.00
C LYS A 80 -21.31 -35.34 27.53
N ALA A 81 -21.62 -34.90 28.72
CA ALA A 81 -20.77 -34.11 29.59
C ALA A 81 -19.57 -34.96 30.05
N VAL A 82 -18.37 -34.40 30.04
CA VAL A 82 -17.20 -34.93 30.75
C VAL A 82 -16.56 -33.86 31.56
N ALA A 83 -16.28 -34.23 32.80
CA ALA A 83 -15.96 -33.48 33.98
C ALA A 83 -14.62 -32.70 33.95
N ALA A 84 -14.60 -31.72 34.85
CA ALA A 84 -13.44 -30.95 35.31
C ALA A 84 -12.30 -31.84 35.78
N ASN A 85 -11.09 -31.45 35.50
CA ASN A 85 -9.93 -31.92 36.25
C ASN A 85 -9.04 -30.73 36.65
N SER A 86 -8.75 -30.70 37.93
CA SER A 86 -8.12 -29.71 38.73
C SER A 86 -6.64 -29.48 38.43
N ALA A 87 -6.22 -28.23 38.50
CA ALA A 87 -4.81 -27.78 38.48
C ALA A 87 -4.08 -28.09 39.78
N PRO A 88 -2.80 -28.40 39.76
CA PRO A 88 -1.92 -28.36 40.96
C PRO A 88 -1.29 -26.96 41.14
N PRO A 89 -0.86 -26.62 42.38
CA PRO A 89 -0.51 -25.27 42.78
C PRO A 89 0.92 -24.86 42.40
N ALA A 90 1.10 -23.57 42.14
CA ALA A 90 2.39 -22.92 41.91
C ALA A 90 3.23 -22.84 43.18
N PRO A 91 4.57 -22.91 43.10
CA PRO A 91 5.45 -22.58 44.19
C PRO A 91 5.65 -21.07 44.33
N ALA A 92 5.50 -20.60 45.55
CA ALA A 92 5.79 -19.23 45.97
C ALA A 92 7.29 -18.95 45.94
N VAL A 93 7.66 -17.82 45.39
CA VAL A 93 8.98 -17.20 45.62
C VAL A 93 8.78 -15.76 46.09
N SER A 94 9.16 -15.49 47.30
CA SER A 94 9.27 -14.19 47.96
C SER A 94 10.65 -13.56 47.73
N PRO A 95 10.93 -12.37 48.26
CA PRO A 95 10.89 -11.09 47.56
C PRO A 95 12.26 -10.37 47.60
N THR A 96 12.26 -9.12 47.15
CA THR A 96 13.23 -8.04 47.43
C THR A 96 14.38 -7.89 46.44
N ALA A 97 14.18 -7.04 45.46
CA ALA A 97 15.22 -6.13 45.01
C ALA A 97 14.64 -4.70 44.95
N LYS A 98 15.26 -3.84 45.69
CA LYS A 98 15.01 -2.41 45.85
C LYS A 98 15.10 -1.71 44.50
N PRO A 99 14.20 -0.76 44.11
CA PRO A 99 14.32 -0.04 42.85
C PRO A 99 15.57 0.86 42.89
N GLN A 100 16.55 0.53 42.08
CA GLN A 100 17.65 1.41 41.77
C GLN A 100 17.12 2.47 40.82
N ALA A 101 17.23 3.74 41.19
CA ALA A 101 16.84 4.88 40.36
C ALA A 101 17.51 4.80 39.00
N ALA A 102 16.71 4.65 37.96
CA ALA A 102 17.18 4.68 36.59
C ALA A 102 17.74 6.07 36.29
N ALA A 103 18.98 6.13 35.84
CA ALA A 103 19.57 7.34 35.27
C ALA A 103 18.71 7.84 34.13
N PRO A 104 18.59 9.18 33.92
CA PRO A 104 17.80 9.70 32.82
C PRO A 104 18.37 9.17 31.50
N ALA A 105 17.49 8.51 30.73
CA ALA A 105 17.82 8.04 29.38
C ALA A 105 18.32 9.21 28.53
N PRO A 106 19.40 9.04 27.73
CA PRO A 106 19.83 10.06 26.80
C PRO A 106 18.67 10.43 25.90
N LYS A 107 18.43 11.73 25.70
CA LYS A 107 17.43 12.23 24.76
C LYS A 107 17.79 11.67 23.39
N THR A 108 17.17 10.54 23.05
CA THR A 108 17.30 9.91 21.73
C THR A 108 16.78 10.90 20.72
N ALA A 109 17.59 11.23 19.71
CA ALA A 109 17.12 11.97 18.55
C ALA A 109 15.85 11.25 18.01
N PRO A 110 14.81 11.99 17.60
CA PRO A 110 13.61 11.36 17.09
C PRO A 110 13.99 10.37 15.99
N ALA A 111 13.43 9.16 16.05
CA ALA A 111 13.68 8.16 15.04
C ALA A 111 13.38 8.74 13.66
N PRO A 112 14.22 8.49 12.64
CA PRO A 112 14.02 9.04 11.32
C PRO A 112 12.62 8.66 10.83
N ASN A 113 11.87 9.65 10.34
CA ASN A 113 10.54 9.41 9.80
C ASN A 113 10.69 8.61 8.50
N TYR A 114 10.29 7.35 8.50
CA TYR A 114 10.41 6.46 7.33
C TYR A 114 9.61 6.93 6.10
N LYS A 115 8.70 7.92 6.26
CA LYS A 115 7.95 8.55 5.16
C LYS A 115 8.71 9.72 4.52
N GLU A 116 9.87 10.10 5.05
CA GLU A 116 10.66 11.23 4.57
C GLU A 116 11.85 10.75 3.75
N SER A 117 12.14 11.48 2.68
CA SER A 117 13.37 11.31 1.89
C SER A 117 13.93 12.64 1.43
N GLY A 118 15.24 12.69 1.19
CA GLY A 118 15.96 13.90 0.83
C GLY A 118 16.57 14.61 2.03
N SER A 119 17.17 15.79 1.78
CA SER A 119 17.83 16.60 2.82
C SER A 119 16.82 17.30 3.72
N ALA A 120 17.10 17.32 5.01
CA ALA A 120 16.32 18.11 5.97
C ALA A 120 16.41 19.62 5.70
N GLU A 121 17.52 20.08 5.12
CA GLU A 121 17.80 21.46 4.76
C GLU A 121 17.33 21.83 3.37
N ALA A 122 16.62 20.93 2.66
CA ALA A 122 16.11 21.22 1.33
C ALA A 122 15.17 22.44 1.35
N PRO A 123 15.36 23.42 0.43
CA PRO A 123 14.57 24.65 0.41
C PRO A 123 13.09 24.45 0.10
N ILE A 124 12.73 23.32 -0.50
CA ILE A 124 11.37 22.96 -0.84
C ILE A 124 11.01 21.64 -0.14
N THR A 125 9.82 21.59 0.46
CA THR A 125 9.22 20.31 0.89
C THR A 125 8.04 19.98 -0.02
N CYS A 126 8.03 18.78 -0.57
CA CYS A 126 6.89 18.22 -1.31
C CYS A 126 6.22 17.16 -0.45
N GLU A 127 5.02 17.43 0.03
CA GLU A 127 4.17 16.44 0.70
C GLU A 127 3.29 15.78 -0.36
N ILE A 128 3.36 14.45 -0.47
CA ILE A 128 2.56 13.67 -1.41
C ILE A 128 1.42 13.03 -0.64
N TYR A 129 0.22 13.52 -0.82
CA TYR A 129 -0.99 12.89 -0.30
C TYR A 129 -1.45 11.82 -1.28
N SER A 130 -1.39 10.58 -0.87
CA SER A 130 -1.69 9.45 -1.74
C SER A 130 -2.53 8.37 -1.07
N ASP A 131 -3.23 7.64 -1.93
CA ASP A 131 -4.07 6.51 -1.60
C ASP A 131 -3.53 5.28 -2.35
N TYR A 132 -3.19 4.23 -1.62
CA TYR A 132 -2.60 3.04 -2.20
C TYR A 132 -3.54 2.30 -3.16
N GLU A 133 -4.85 2.48 -3.04
CA GLU A 133 -5.85 1.86 -3.92
C GLU A 133 -6.21 2.75 -5.12
N CYS A 134 -5.77 4.01 -5.15
CA CYS A 134 -6.04 4.94 -6.24
C CYS A 134 -5.15 4.64 -7.47
N PRO A 135 -5.74 4.35 -8.67
CA PRO A 135 -4.96 4.06 -9.88
C PRO A 135 -4.07 5.22 -10.34
N SER A 136 -4.54 6.47 -10.13
CA SER A 136 -3.76 7.67 -10.47
C SER A 136 -2.53 7.82 -9.56
N CYS A 137 -2.62 7.38 -8.30
CA CYS A 137 -1.46 7.32 -7.40
C CYS A 137 -0.44 6.29 -7.90
N ALA A 138 -0.87 5.10 -8.30
CA ALA A 138 0.03 4.10 -8.87
C ALA A 138 0.74 4.62 -10.14
N ALA A 139 0.02 5.32 -11.01
CA ALA A 139 0.60 5.96 -12.19
C ALA A 139 1.64 7.02 -11.81
N PHE A 140 1.33 7.90 -10.83
CA PHE A 140 2.27 8.90 -10.35
C PHE A 140 3.55 8.28 -9.76
N PHE A 141 3.41 7.26 -8.92
CA PHE A 141 4.53 6.55 -8.31
C PHE A 141 5.42 5.83 -9.32
N ARG A 142 4.83 5.31 -10.41
CA ARG A 142 5.57 4.63 -11.46
C ARG A 142 6.25 5.58 -12.43
N ASP A 143 5.55 6.66 -12.84
CA ASP A 143 5.93 7.42 -14.03
C ASP A 143 6.54 8.79 -13.68
N THR A 144 6.16 9.42 -12.56
CA THR A 144 6.55 10.80 -12.23
C THR A 144 7.48 10.85 -11.01
N LEU A 145 7.18 10.11 -9.96
CA LEU A 145 7.94 10.17 -8.72
C LEU A 145 9.43 9.82 -8.89
N PRO A 146 9.83 8.81 -9.69
CA PRO A 146 11.25 8.51 -9.89
C PRO A 146 12.02 9.68 -10.50
N LEU A 147 11.41 10.42 -11.44
CA LEU A 147 12.01 11.60 -12.06
C LEU A 147 12.14 12.76 -11.06
N LEU A 148 11.14 12.94 -10.19
CA LEU A 148 11.19 13.94 -9.12
C LEU A 148 12.31 13.61 -8.11
N VAL A 149 12.41 12.34 -7.74
CA VAL A 149 13.45 11.86 -6.81
C VAL A 149 14.84 12.08 -7.40
N ALA A 150 15.08 11.65 -8.62
CA ALA A 150 16.38 11.80 -9.27
C ALA A 150 16.77 13.27 -9.49
N GLY A 151 15.84 14.10 -9.96
CA GLY A 151 16.15 15.49 -10.31
C GLY A 151 16.23 16.44 -9.12
N TYR A 152 15.53 16.14 -8.01
CA TYR A 152 15.35 17.12 -6.93
C TYR A 152 15.64 16.56 -5.54
N VAL A 153 15.20 15.35 -5.22
CA VAL A 153 15.37 14.80 -3.87
C VAL A 153 16.83 14.39 -3.65
N GLN A 154 17.40 13.63 -4.57
CA GLN A 154 18.81 13.21 -4.51
C GLN A 154 19.79 14.36 -4.63
N THR A 155 19.39 15.45 -5.29
CA THR A 155 20.20 16.66 -5.42
C THR A 155 20.05 17.63 -4.24
N GLY A 156 19.30 17.26 -3.19
CA GLY A 156 19.11 18.07 -1.99
C GLY A 156 18.22 19.30 -2.17
N LYS A 157 17.55 19.43 -3.32
CA LYS A 157 16.67 20.59 -3.64
C LYS A 157 15.28 20.45 -3.05
N VAL A 158 14.81 19.22 -2.89
CA VAL A 158 13.48 18.90 -2.38
C VAL A 158 13.59 17.84 -1.28
N LYS A 159 12.91 18.10 -0.17
CA LYS A 159 12.54 17.09 0.83
C LYS A 159 11.19 16.52 0.43
N LEU A 160 11.10 15.21 0.34
CA LEU A 160 9.85 14.52 0.03
C LEU A 160 9.25 13.93 1.30
N LEU A 161 7.93 14.04 1.46
CA LEU A 161 7.19 13.48 2.58
C LEU A 161 5.93 12.82 2.07
N HIS A 162 5.80 11.52 2.29
CA HIS A 162 4.60 10.78 1.94
C HIS A 162 3.54 10.92 3.03
N ARG A 163 2.30 11.19 2.63
CA ARG A 163 1.12 11.32 3.49
C ARG A 163 0.05 10.31 3.07
N ASP A 164 -0.43 9.53 4.02
CA ASP A 164 -1.53 8.60 3.77
C ASP A 164 -2.86 9.35 3.71
N PHE A 165 -3.54 9.25 2.56
CA PHE A 165 -4.83 9.89 2.36
C PHE A 165 -5.84 8.92 1.72
N PRO A 166 -6.22 7.83 2.45
CA PRO A 166 -7.19 6.87 1.95
C PRO A 166 -8.54 7.55 1.71
N LEU A 167 -9.09 7.38 0.49
CA LEU A 167 -10.37 7.93 0.10
C LEU A 167 -11.52 7.01 0.52
N PRO A 168 -12.70 7.57 0.88
CA PRO A 168 -13.82 6.76 1.39
C PRO A 168 -14.34 5.69 0.43
N GLN A 169 -14.19 5.89 -0.88
CA GLN A 169 -14.63 4.94 -1.92
C GLN A 169 -13.66 3.77 -2.13
N HIS A 170 -12.50 3.77 -1.51
CA HIS A 170 -11.48 2.76 -1.62
C HIS A 170 -11.45 1.87 -0.34
N PRO A 171 -12.12 0.70 -0.37
CA PRO A 171 -12.36 -0.07 0.84
C PRO A 171 -11.09 -0.62 1.50
N TYR A 172 -10.03 -0.84 0.75
CA TYR A 172 -8.78 -1.42 1.24
C TYR A 172 -7.65 -0.41 1.41
N ALA A 173 -7.84 0.85 1.01
CA ALA A 173 -6.80 1.88 1.05
C ALA A 173 -6.25 2.12 2.47
N LYS A 174 -7.13 2.17 3.47
CA LYS A 174 -6.71 2.31 4.87
C LYS A 174 -5.93 1.10 5.37
N LEU A 175 -6.32 -0.11 4.98
CA LEU A 175 -5.61 -1.33 5.32
C LEU A 175 -4.21 -1.33 4.68
N ALA A 176 -4.11 -0.92 3.42
CA ALA A 176 -2.82 -0.80 2.71
C ALA A 176 -1.89 0.21 3.40
N ALA A 177 -2.41 1.37 3.82
CA ALA A 177 -1.64 2.35 4.59
C ALA A 177 -1.14 1.79 5.92
N ARG A 178 -1.95 1.00 6.64
CA ARG A 178 -1.52 0.31 7.86
C ARG A 178 -0.37 -0.66 7.59
N TYR A 179 -0.44 -1.46 6.55
CA TYR A 179 0.63 -2.36 6.15
C TYR A 179 1.92 -1.62 5.77
N ALA A 180 1.82 -0.52 5.00
CA ALA A 180 2.96 0.32 4.64
C ALA A 180 3.63 0.93 5.88
N ASN A 181 2.83 1.46 6.81
CA ASN A 181 3.33 2.04 8.06
C ASN A 181 3.96 0.98 8.99
N ALA A 182 3.38 -0.21 9.11
CA ALA A 182 3.95 -1.31 9.86
C ALA A 182 5.27 -1.78 9.26
N ALA A 183 5.34 -1.90 7.93
CA ALA A 183 6.59 -2.20 7.23
C ALA A 183 7.63 -1.08 7.43
N GLY A 184 7.20 0.17 7.48
CA GLY A 184 8.04 1.32 7.78
C GLY A 184 8.66 1.26 9.16
N GLN A 185 7.90 0.90 10.19
CA GLN A 185 8.41 0.67 11.54
C GLN A 185 9.43 -0.49 11.58
N ALA A 186 9.30 -1.45 10.67
CA ALA A 186 10.25 -2.56 10.48
C ALA A 186 11.42 -2.23 9.53
N GLY A 187 11.57 -0.95 9.09
CA GLY A 187 12.64 -0.50 8.20
C GLY A 187 12.47 -0.94 6.74
N GLN A 188 11.25 -1.26 6.31
CA GLN A 188 10.93 -1.77 4.96
C GLN A 188 9.87 -0.94 4.24
N TYR A 189 9.79 0.36 4.54
CA TYR A 189 8.75 1.25 4.00
C TYR A 189 8.74 1.28 2.48
N ASP A 190 9.86 1.66 1.89
CA ASP A 190 9.98 1.84 0.43
C ASP A 190 9.70 0.54 -0.33
N LEU A 191 10.20 -0.58 0.19
CA LEU A 191 9.95 -1.90 -0.41
C LEU A 191 8.46 -2.24 -0.38
N ALA A 192 7.78 -1.98 0.74
CA ALA A 192 6.34 -2.21 0.87
C ALA A 192 5.52 -1.30 -0.02
N VAL A 193 5.81 0.01 -0.04
CA VAL A 193 5.12 1.01 -0.87
C VAL A 193 5.22 0.66 -2.36
N ASN A 194 6.42 0.34 -2.83
CA ASN A 194 6.62 -0.09 -4.21
C ASN A 194 5.77 -1.31 -4.54
N ARG A 195 5.84 -2.35 -3.69
CA ARG A 195 5.08 -3.57 -3.92
C ARG A 195 3.57 -3.33 -3.96
N LEU A 196 3.06 -2.49 -3.04
CA LEU A 196 1.64 -2.15 -3.01
C LEU A 196 1.19 -1.49 -4.31
N PHE A 197 1.92 -0.51 -4.84
CA PHE A 197 1.56 0.12 -6.11
C PHE A 197 1.78 -0.78 -7.33
N GLU A 198 2.83 -1.59 -7.35
CA GLU A 198 3.10 -2.54 -8.44
C GLU A 198 2.00 -3.61 -8.57
N THR A 199 1.48 -4.06 -7.44
CA THR A 199 0.47 -5.13 -7.39
C THR A 199 -0.93 -4.63 -7.08
N GLN A 200 -1.18 -3.33 -7.17
CA GLN A 200 -2.45 -2.70 -6.84
C GLN A 200 -3.65 -3.41 -7.48
N SER A 201 -3.55 -3.75 -8.76
CA SER A 201 -4.62 -4.45 -9.50
C SER A 201 -4.92 -5.86 -9.00
N LEU A 202 -4.03 -6.45 -8.20
CA LEU A 202 -4.23 -7.79 -7.63
C LEU A 202 -4.98 -7.72 -6.30
N TRP A 203 -4.55 -6.83 -5.40
CA TRP A 203 -5.10 -6.76 -4.05
C TRP A 203 -6.28 -5.79 -3.89
N SER A 204 -6.45 -4.79 -4.77
CA SER A 204 -7.55 -3.82 -4.70
C SER A 204 -8.94 -4.45 -4.92
N VAL A 205 -9.01 -5.67 -5.43
CA VAL A 205 -10.27 -6.40 -5.66
C VAL A 205 -10.73 -7.23 -4.47
N ASN A 206 -9.82 -7.62 -3.56
CA ASN A 206 -10.11 -8.58 -2.47
C ASN A 206 -9.42 -8.25 -1.14
N GLY A 207 -8.54 -7.24 -1.11
CA GLY A 207 -7.79 -6.85 0.10
C GLY A 207 -6.63 -7.76 0.48
N GLU A 208 -6.17 -8.65 -0.41
CA GLU A 208 -5.07 -9.60 -0.14
C GLU A 208 -3.68 -8.93 -0.13
N ILE A 209 -3.55 -7.86 0.63
CA ILE A 209 -2.32 -7.07 0.80
C ILE A 209 -1.24 -7.90 1.46
N ASP A 210 -1.60 -8.67 2.46
CA ASP A 210 -0.70 -9.55 3.21
C ASP A 210 0.11 -10.47 2.28
N MET A 211 -0.54 -11.11 1.34
CA MET A 211 0.08 -12.02 0.38
C MET A 211 1.09 -11.29 -0.51
N GLN A 212 0.80 -10.04 -0.92
CA GLN A 212 1.72 -9.28 -1.74
C GLN A 212 3.01 -8.96 -0.99
N LEU A 213 2.90 -8.53 0.27
CA LEU A 213 4.06 -8.20 1.09
C LEU A 213 4.83 -9.44 1.55
N ALA A 214 4.14 -10.54 1.85
CA ALA A 214 4.78 -11.80 2.21
C ALA A 214 5.67 -12.37 1.08
N SER A 215 5.43 -11.98 -0.16
CA SER A 215 6.26 -12.41 -1.30
C SER A 215 7.62 -11.72 -1.38
N ILE A 216 7.82 -10.60 -0.66
CA ILE A 216 9.03 -9.77 -0.74
C ILE A 216 9.70 -9.55 0.61
N LEU A 217 8.95 -9.61 1.72
CA LEU A 217 9.49 -9.45 3.06
C LEU A 217 9.96 -10.79 3.63
N SER A 218 11.00 -10.76 4.45
CA SER A 218 11.43 -11.97 5.14
C SER A 218 10.33 -12.49 6.09
N PRO A 219 10.25 -13.81 6.34
CA PRO A 219 9.23 -14.37 7.22
C PRO A 219 9.18 -13.76 8.61
N THR A 220 10.32 -13.34 9.14
CA THR A 220 10.42 -12.68 10.46
C THR A 220 9.84 -11.28 10.42
N VAL A 221 10.21 -10.48 9.41
CA VAL A 221 9.67 -9.12 9.22
C VAL A 221 8.16 -9.19 8.99
N MET A 222 7.71 -10.13 8.16
CA MET A 222 6.29 -10.26 7.84
C MET A 222 5.44 -10.65 9.06
N ARG A 223 5.95 -11.52 9.96
CA ARG A 223 5.27 -11.79 11.23
C ARG A 223 5.11 -10.52 12.07
N ASN A 224 6.17 -9.72 12.22
CA ASN A 224 6.13 -8.48 12.98
C ASN A 224 5.14 -7.47 12.35
N VAL A 225 5.12 -7.37 11.02
CA VAL A 225 4.18 -6.51 10.29
C VAL A 225 2.73 -6.94 10.55
N ARG A 226 2.43 -8.24 10.49
CA ARG A 226 1.08 -8.78 10.79
C ARG A 226 0.64 -8.45 12.21
N ASP A 227 1.53 -8.72 13.20
CA ASP A 227 1.23 -8.42 14.59
C ASP A 227 0.94 -6.94 14.83
N MET A 228 1.70 -6.05 14.20
CA MET A 228 1.44 -4.60 14.25
C MET A 228 0.12 -4.24 13.58
N VAL A 229 -0.12 -4.72 12.37
CA VAL A 229 -1.38 -4.45 11.63
C VAL A 229 -2.59 -4.95 12.42
N GLU A 230 -2.50 -6.06 13.13
CA GLU A 230 -3.61 -6.60 13.92
C GLU A 230 -3.84 -5.81 15.21
N ARG A 231 -2.78 -5.36 15.90
CA ARG A 231 -2.87 -4.91 17.31
C ARG A 231 -2.49 -3.45 17.55
N ASP A 232 -1.70 -2.83 16.67
CA ASP A 232 -1.18 -1.48 16.93
C ASP A 232 -2.12 -0.40 16.40
N LYS A 233 -2.86 0.22 17.33
CA LYS A 233 -3.77 1.34 17.02
C LYS A 233 -3.02 2.60 16.55
N ARG A 234 -1.73 2.75 16.87
CA ARG A 234 -0.94 3.90 16.43
C ARG A 234 -0.83 3.97 14.90
N LEU A 235 -1.02 2.85 14.20
CA LEU A 235 -1.11 2.84 12.73
C LEU A 235 -2.35 3.60 12.24
N ASP A 236 -3.49 3.46 12.93
CA ASP A 236 -4.70 4.24 12.62
C ASP A 236 -4.52 5.71 12.96
N ASP A 237 -3.88 6.01 14.08
CA ASP A 237 -3.62 7.38 14.53
C ASP A 237 -2.69 8.10 13.52
N ALA A 238 -1.68 7.41 12.99
CA ALA A 238 -0.78 7.94 11.97
C ALA A 238 -1.53 8.29 10.66
N VAL A 239 -2.40 7.39 10.19
CA VAL A 239 -3.23 7.64 9.00
C VAL A 239 -4.20 8.80 9.26
N ALA A 240 -4.85 8.83 10.44
CA ALA A 240 -5.78 9.89 10.79
C ALA A 240 -5.08 11.26 10.91
N ALA A 241 -3.85 11.30 11.41
CA ALA A 241 -3.05 12.52 11.47
C ALA A 241 -2.75 13.06 10.06
N ASP A 242 -2.34 12.21 9.12
CA ASP A 242 -2.11 12.62 7.73
C ASP A 242 -3.40 13.09 7.06
N GLN A 243 -4.53 12.39 7.28
CA GLN A 243 -5.84 12.82 6.78
C GLN A 243 -6.27 14.17 7.35
N ALA A 244 -6.05 14.42 8.65
CA ALA A 244 -6.35 15.71 9.29
C ALA A 244 -5.51 16.84 8.69
N MET A 245 -4.24 16.61 8.39
CA MET A 245 -3.40 17.59 7.69
C MET A 245 -3.93 17.88 6.29
N GLY A 246 -4.30 16.84 5.53
CA GLY A 246 -4.91 17.00 4.21
C GLY A 246 -6.25 17.75 4.27
N ALA A 247 -7.06 17.53 5.31
CA ALA A 247 -8.30 18.27 5.51
C ALA A 247 -8.04 19.76 5.79
N ASN A 248 -6.99 20.12 6.54
CA ASN A 248 -6.57 21.50 6.74
C ASN A 248 -6.15 22.16 5.42
N ASP A 249 -5.51 21.43 4.53
CA ASP A 249 -5.16 21.87 3.17
C ASP A 249 -6.35 21.78 2.18
N ARG A 250 -7.55 21.36 2.66
CA ARG A 250 -8.81 21.19 1.89
C ARG A 250 -8.65 20.23 0.72
N LEU A 251 -7.96 19.12 0.93
CA LEU A 251 -7.74 18.11 -0.09
C LEU A 251 -8.96 17.21 -0.23
N HIS A 252 -9.30 16.85 -1.49
CA HIS A 252 -10.45 16.00 -1.83
C HIS A 252 -10.11 14.90 -2.83
N ALA A 253 -8.88 14.85 -3.31
CA ALA A 253 -8.44 13.92 -4.35
C ALA A 253 -7.00 13.44 -4.12
N THR A 254 -6.67 12.30 -4.70
CA THR A 254 -5.32 11.73 -4.75
C THR A 254 -4.94 11.33 -6.18
N PRO A 255 -3.66 11.42 -6.56
CA PRO A 255 -2.59 12.04 -5.77
C PRO A 255 -2.69 13.56 -5.75
N THR A 256 -2.31 14.17 -4.63
CA THR A 256 -2.17 15.62 -4.50
C THR A 256 -0.79 15.94 -3.94
N LEU A 257 -0.11 16.94 -4.51
CA LEU A 257 1.11 17.50 -3.94
C LEU A 257 0.76 18.77 -3.16
N VAL A 258 1.34 18.88 -1.97
CA VAL A 258 1.42 20.18 -1.26
C VAL A 258 2.88 20.60 -1.24
N ILE A 259 3.20 21.66 -1.96
CA ILE A 259 4.55 22.20 -2.08
C ILE A 259 4.71 23.29 -1.04
N VAL A 260 5.66 23.10 -0.13
CA VAL A 260 5.98 24.06 0.94
C VAL A 260 7.30 24.74 0.60
N TRP A 261 7.26 26.07 0.46
CA TRP A 261 8.41 26.90 0.14
C TRP A 261 8.34 28.23 0.91
N LYS A 262 9.40 28.59 1.62
CA LYS A 262 9.46 29.80 2.47
C LYS A 262 8.21 29.99 3.36
N GLY A 263 7.70 28.90 3.94
CA GLY A 263 6.51 28.87 4.81
C GLY A 263 5.17 28.91 4.07
N ASN A 264 5.14 29.14 2.77
CA ASN A 264 3.90 29.09 1.98
C ASN A 264 3.61 27.64 1.57
N ARG A 265 2.33 27.26 1.64
CA ARG A 265 1.83 25.94 1.24
C ARG A 265 1.00 26.10 -0.03
N GLN A 266 1.39 25.43 -1.10
CA GLN A 266 0.68 25.44 -2.38
C GLN A 266 0.20 24.05 -2.74
N THR A 267 -1.12 23.88 -2.84
CA THR A 267 -1.75 22.66 -3.30
C THR A 267 -1.71 22.54 -4.83
N VAL A 268 -1.29 21.39 -5.33
CA VAL A 268 -1.22 21.05 -6.76
C VAL A 268 -2.04 19.79 -6.99
N SER A 269 -3.26 19.96 -7.51
CA SER A 269 -4.17 18.87 -7.84
C SER A 269 -5.07 19.30 -9.01
N PRO A 270 -5.17 18.51 -10.10
CA PRO A 270 -4.40 17.29 -10.35
C PRO A 270 -2.89 17.57 -10.52
N ILE A 271 -2.06 16.55 -10.27
CA ILE A 271 -0.61 16.69 -10.48
C ILE A 271 -0.36 16.82 -11.98
N PRO A 272 0.33 17.87 -12.43
CA PRO A 272 0.63 18.09 -13.85
C PRO A 272 1.69 17.09 -14.34
N SER A 273 2.00 17.13 -15.64
CA SER A 273 3.12 16.38 -16.21
C SER A 273 4.44 16.76 -15.50
N TYR A 274 5.39 15.81 -15.47
CA TYR A 274 6.70 16.06 -14.88
C TYR A 274 7.38 17.34 -15.42
N THR A 275 7.26 17.62 -16.72
CA THR A 275 7.83 18.81 -17.35
C THR A 275 7.29 20.11 -16.71
N LEU A 276 5.99 20.20 -16.49
CA LEU A 276 5.39 21.38 -15.85
C LEU A 276 5.75 21.45 -14.36
N LEU A 277 5.72 20.32 -13.66
CA LEU A 277 6.14 20.25 -12.26
C LEU A 277 7.61 20.68 -12.10
N LYS A 278 8.48 20.19 -12.99
CA LYS A 278 9.89 20.58 -13.06
C LYS A 278 10.04 22.08 -13.23
N SER A 279 9.36 22.66 -14.23
CA SER A 279 9.42 24.11 -14.49
C SER A 279 8.99 24.92 -13.28
N TYR A 280 7.95 24.48 -12.58
CA TYR A 280 7.48 25.15 -11.36
C TYR A 280 8.49 25.07 -10.21
N LEU A 281 9.08 23.89 -9.98
CA LEU A 281 10.11 23.72 -8.94
C LEU A 281 11.38 24.53 -9.26
N ASP A 282 11.81 24.56 -10.52
CA ASP A 282 12.95 25.36 -10.95
C ASP A 282 12.71 26.87 -10.76
N ASP A 283 11.48 27.35 -11.04
CA ASP A 283 11.11 28.74 -10.78
C ASP A 283 11.18 29.09 -9.28
N LEU A 284 10.67 28.23 -8.39
CA LEU A 284 10.78 28.42 -6.94
C LEU A 284 12.25 28.45 -6.47
N LEU A 285 13.09 27.58 -7.01
CA LEU A 285 14.52 27.52 -6.69
C LEU A 285 15.27 28.75 -7.21
N GLY A 286 14.88 29.29 -8.37
CA GLY A 286 15.46 30.54 -8.92
C GLY A 286 15.10 31.79 -8.16
N ARG A 287 14.11 31.78 -7.27
CA ARG A 287 13.68 32.89 -6.42
C ARG A 287 14.31 32.88 -5.02
N GLN A 288 15.37 32.09 -4.82
CA GLN A 288 16.10 32.02 -3.53
C GLN A 288 16.89 33.26 -3.20
#